data_a985e6a0304d92ea3b6b217cd74f2a73
#
_entry.id   a985e6a0304d92ea3b6b217cd74f2a73
#
_cell.length_a   1.000
_cell.length_b   1.000
_cell.length_c   1.000
_cell.angle_alpha   90.00
_cell.angle_beta   90.00
_cell.angle_gamma   90.00
#
_symmetry.space_group_name_H-M   'P 1'
#
loop_
_entity.id
_entity.type
_entity.pdbx_description
1 polymer ?
#
loop_
_entity_poly.entity_id
_entity_poly.type
_entity_poly.pdbx_seq_one_letter_code
_entity_poly.pdbx_strand_id
1 'polypeptide(L)'
;MHRLDKDTSGCIVAAKNDSTHLGLAAQFKERSVEKIYHAIVAGQLTNEEGEIDAPIARHPIHRKLMTVQPGTSRHARTGWRVLERLTNSTLVEAKLYTGRTHQIRVHFKHIGFPLFGDILYSSKATTQLSNDSGVCATRQMLHARLLSFSH
;
A
#
# COMPACT_ATOMS: atom_id res chain seq x y z
N MET A 1 4.88 -16.29 1.93
CA MET A 1 5.99 -15.53 2.52
C MET A 1 5.56 -14.07 2.64
N HIS A 2 5.84 -13.41 3.75
CA HIS A 2 5.54 -12.01 4.01
C HIS A 2 6.73 -11.13 3.64
N ARG A 3 6.47 -9.90 3.16
CA ARG A 3 7.51 -8.93 2.79
C ARG A 3 6.96 -7.51 2.82
N LEU A 4 7.84 -6.56 3.07
CA LEU A 4 7.61 -5.13 2.80
C LEU A 4 8.29 -4.75 1.46
N ASP A 5 7.76 -3.73 0.79
CA ASP A 5 8.45 -3.12 -0.34
C ASP A 5 9.72 -2.39 0.15
N LYS A 6 10.70 -2.24 -0.72
CA LYS A 6 11.86 -1.39 -0.45
C LYS A 6 11.37 -0.01 -0.03
N ASP A 7 11.97 0.55 1.02
CA ASP A 7 11.68 1.86 1.59
C ASP A 7 10.30 1.99 2.29
N THR A 8 9.52 0.90 2.43
CA THR A 8 8.37 0.85 3.32
C THR A 8 8.83 0.50 4.73
N SER A 9 8.45 1.31 5.70
CA SER A 9 8.78 1.08 7.12
C SER A 9 7.68 0.28 7.84
N GLY A 10 7.97 -0.17 9.06
CA GLY A 10 6.97 -0.77 9.96
C GLY A 10 7.16 -2.24 10.24
N CYS A 11 6.06 -2.90 10.66
CA CYS A 11 6.06 -4.25 11.17
C CYS A 11 6.37 -5.30 10.09
N ILE A 12 7.29 -6.20 10.41
CA ILE A 12 7.59 -7.41 9.63
C ILE A 12 7.78 -8.57 10.60
N VAL A 13 7.31 -9.77 10.23
CA VAL A 13 7.50 -10.99 11.01
C VAL A 13 8.47 -11.93 10.30
N ALA A 14 9.36 -12.56 11.07
CA ALA A 14 10.25 -13.61 10.61
C ALA A 14 10.15 -14.82 11.55
N ALA A 15 10.00 -16.01 10.98
CA ALA A 15 10.04 -17.26 11.73
C ALA A 15 11.49 -17.65 12.05
N LYS A 16 11.72 -18.17 13.26
CA LYS A 16 13.05 -18.65 13.68
C LYS A 16 13.29 -20.15 13.40
N ASN A 17 12.24 -20.89 13.07
CA ASN A 17 12.30 -22.32 12.76
C ASN A 17 11.22 -22.72 11.75
N ASP A 18 11.30 -23.92 11.22
CA ASP A 18 10.44 -24.42 10.14
C ASP A 18 8.99 -24.59 10.58
N SER A 19 8.72 -25.06 11.81
CA SER A 19 7.35 -25.22 12.31
C SER A 19 6.62 -23.90 12.39
N THR A 20 7.25 -22.86 12.94
CA THR A 20 6.72 -21.51 12.99
C THR A 20 6.54 -20.92 11.58
N HIS A 21 7.49 -21.20 10.69
CA HIS A 21 7.39 -20.75 9.29
C HIS A 21 6.17 -21.36 8.59
N LEU A 22 5.92 -22.66 8.75
CA LEU A 22 4.77 -23.35 8.17
C LEU A 22 3.46 -22.80 8.74
N GLY A 23 3.36 -22.60 10.06
CA GLY A 23 2.18 -22.02 10.71
C GLY A 23 1.87 -20.62 10.22
N LEU A 24 2.88 -19.73 10.15
CA LEU A 24 2.70 -18.38 9.58
C LEU A 24 2.33 -18.43 8.10
N ALA A 25 2.98 -19.29 7.31
CA ALA A 25 2.68 -19.41 5.88
C ALA A 25 1.24 -19.84 5.62
N ALA A 26 0.69 -20.76 6.45
CA ALA A 26 -0.72 -21.15 6.40
C ALA A 26 -1.64 -19.96 6.66
N GLN A 27 -1.42 -19.20 7.73
CA GLN A 27 -2.22 -18.03 8.06
C GLN A 27 -2.19 -16.96 6.95
N PHE A 28 -1.02 -16.70 6.34
CA PHE A 28 -0.94 -15.79 5.19
C PHE A 28 -1.68 -16.33 3.96
N LYS A 29 -1.65 -17.63 3.71
CA LYS A 29 -2.39 -18.29 2.61
C LYS A 29 -3.90 -18.21 2.82
N GLU A 30 -4.37 -18.44 4.03
CA GLU A 30 -5.78 -18.35 4.45
C GLU A 30 -6.29 -16.92 4.60
N ARG A 31 -5.39 -15.93 4.54
CA ARG A 31 -5.67 -14.51 4.71
C ARG A 31 -6.22 -14.15 6.11
N SER A 32 -5.93 -14.94 7.12
CA SER A 32 -6.30 -14.68 8.51
C SER A 32 -5.42 -13.63 9.19
N VAL A 33 -4.25 -13.33 8.61
CA VAL A 33 -3.35 -12.28 9.10
C VAL A 33 -3.92 -10.90 8.77
N GLU A 34 -4.16 -10.09 9.80
CA GLU A 34 -4.54 -8.69 9.61
C GLU A 34 -3.32 -7.82 9.31
N LYS A 35 -3.47 -6.93 8.34
CA LYS A 35 -2.39 -6.02 7.86
C LYS A 35 -2.96 -4.63 7.68
N ILE A 36 -2.50 -3.70 8.54
CA ILE A 36 -2.91 -2.30 8.50
C ILE A 36 -1.69 -1.43 8.26
N TYR A 37 -1.84 -0.49 7.36
CA TYR A 37 -0.81 0.48 6.97
C TYR A 37 -1.33 1.90 7.17
N HIS A 38 -0.43 2.81 7.50
CA HIS A 38 -0.67 4.24 7.38
C HIS A 38 0.02 4.74 6.11
N ALA A 39 -0.66 5.61 5.37
CA ALA A 39 -0.11 6.23 4.18
C ALA A 39 -0.52 7.71 4.09
N ILE A 40 0.37 8.54 3.56
CA ILE A 40 0.01 9.91 3.16
C ILE A 40 -0.16 9.89 1.64
N VAL A 41 -1.36 10.25 1.18
CA VAL A 41 -1.70 10.36 -0.23
C VAL A 41 -1.79 11.81 -0.65
N ALA A 42 -1.43 12.12 -1.89
CA ALA A 42 -1.54 13.46 -2.45
C ALA A 42 -3.00 13.77 -2.80
N GLY A 43 -3.47 14.93 -2.39
CA GLY A 43 -4.84 15.38 -2.60
C GLY A 43 -5.77 15.09 -1.42
N GLN A 44 -6.99 15.64 -1.52
CA GLN A 44 -8.03 15.55 -0.50
C GLN A 44 -9.05 14.47 -0.89
N LEU A 45 -9.07 13.36 -0.15
CA LEU A 45 -10.12 12.35 -0.29
C LEU A 45 -11.44 12.93 0.25
N THR A 46 -12.48 12.92 -0.57
CA THR A 46 -13.82 13.48 -0.21
C THR A 46 -14.59 12.54 0.72
N ASN A 47 -14.50 11.25 0.48
CA ASN A 47 -15.14 10.24 1.32
C ASN A 47 -14.31 9.97 2.58
N GLU A 48 -14.96 9.55 3.68
CA GLU A 48 -14.28 9.18 4.93
C GLU A 48 -13.64 7.80 4.84
N GLU A 49 -14.22 6.91 4.07
CA GLU A 49 -13.73 5.55 3.86
C GLU A 49 -14.10 5.03 2.48
N GLY A 50 -13.50 3.94 2.09
CA GLY A 50 -13.81 3.28 0.83
C GLY A 50 -13.01 2.01 0.61
N GLU A 51 -13.21 1.43 -0.55
CA GLU A 51 -12.56 0.20 -0.94
C GLU A 51 -12.11 0.28 -2.40
N ILE A 52 -10.93 -0.27 -2.67
CA ILE A 52 -10.38 -0.39 -4.02
C ILE A 52 -10.29 -1.89 -4.31
N ASP A 53 -11.20 -2.39 -5.13
CA ASP A 53 -11.19 -3.76 -5.65
C ASP A 53 -10.79 -3.70 -7.13
N ALA A 54 -9.48 -3.80 -7.36
CA ALA A 54 -8.92 -3.62 -8.70
C ALA A 54 -7.74 -4.58 -8.90
N PRO A 55 -7.81 -5.47 -9.91
CA PRO A 55 -6.81 -6.51 -10.10
C PRO A 55 -5.48 -5.94 -10.56
N ILE A 56 -4.38 -6.48 -10.01
CA ILE A 56 -3.01 -5.99 -10.24
C ILE A 56 -2.21 -6.98 -11.08
N ALA A 57 -1.54 -6.46 -12.09
CA ALA A 57 -0.58 -7.17 -12.93
C ALA A 57 0.76 -6.43 -13.00
N ARG A 58 1.77 -7.08 -13.55
CA ARG A 58 3.02 -6.42 -13.91
C ARG A 58 2.79 -5.52 -15.12
N HIS A 59 3.32 -4.29 -15.09
CA HIS A 59 3.19 -3.36 -16.21
C HIS A 59 3.79 -3.98 -17.49
N PRO A 60 3.09 -3.96 -18.64
CA PRO A 60 3.52 -4.68 -19.84
C PRO A 60 4.88 -4.20 -20.39
N ILE A 61 5.15 -2.90 -20.30
CA ILE A 61 6.39 -2.27 -20.82
C ILE A 61 7.40 -2.08 -19.69
N HIS A 62 7.00 -1.41 -18.60
CA HIS A 62 7.91 -1.08 -17.49
C HIS A 62 7.88 -2.17 -16.42
N ARG A 63 8.63 -3.24 -16.61
CA ARG A 63 8.60 -4.46 -15.78
C ARG A 63 8.94 -4.26 -14.28
N LYS A 64 9.49 -3.12 -13.89
CA LYS A 64 9.68 -2.73 -12.48
C LYS A 64 8.40 -2.23 -11.82
N LEU A 65 7.39 -1.86 -12.62
CA LEU A 65 6.12 -1.34 -12.16
C LEU A 65 5.04 -2.42 -12.12
N MET A 66 4.07 -2.20 -11.24
CA MET A 66 2.78 -2.88 -11.23
C MET A 66 1.70 -1.92 -11.73
N THR A 67 0.60 -2.43 -12.23
CA THR A 67 -0.53 -1.63 -12.72
C THR A 67 -1.85 -2.34 -12.47
N VAL A 68 -2.91 -1.58 -12.34
CA VAL A 68 -4.28 -2.13 -12.42
C VAL A 68 -4.53 -2.49 -13.87
N GLN A 69 -4.89 -3.74 -14.13
CA GLN A 69 -5.17 -4.24 -15.47
C GLN A 69 -6.22 -5.37 -15.39
N PRO A 70 -7.37 -5.25 -16.09
CA PRO A 70 -8.33 -6.35 -16.22
C PRO A 70 -7.73 -7.56 -16.96
N GLY A 71 -8.34 -8.72 -16.79
CA GLY A 71 -7.99 -9.93 -17.55
C GLY A 71 -7.06 -10.88 -16.79
N THR A 72 -5.81 -11.06 -17.21
CA THR A 72 -4.85 -12.05 -16.65
C THR A 72 -4.24 -11.65 -15.30
N SER A 73 -4.72 -10.60 -14.70
CA SER A 73 -4.20 -10.02 -13.45
C SER A 73 -4.70 -10.78 -12.21
N ARG A 74 -4.02 -10.55 -11.08
CA ARG A 74 -4.38 -11.16 -9.80
C ARG A 74 -5.31 -10.26 -9.03
N HIS A 75 -6.44 -10.80 -8.55
CA HIS A 75 -7.35 -10.11 -7.65
C HIS A 75 -6.61 -9.41 -6.52
N ALA A 76 -6.93 -8.14 -6.30
CA ALA A 76 -6.35 -7.32 -5.25
C ALA A 76 -7.43 -6.40 -4.67
N ARG A 77 -7.48 -6.34 -3.32
CA ARG A 77 -8.51 -5.61 -2.58
C ARG A 77 -7.88 -4.89 -1.39
N THR A 78 -8.13 -3.58 -1.29
CA THR A 78 -7.62 -2.68 -0.23
C THR A 78 -8.78 -1.83 0.29
N GLY A 79 -9.10 -1.96 1.58
CA GLY A 79 -9.98 -1.02 2.27
C GLY A 79 -9.15 0.17 2.76
N TRP A 80 -9.78 1.34 2.90
CA TRP A 80 -9.14 2.51 3.46
C TRP A 80 -10.14 3.39 4.23
N ARG A 81 -9.62 4.13 5.20
CA ARG A 81 -10.35 5.20 5.89
C ARG A 81 -9.45 6.40 6.11
N VAL A 82 -10.03 7.58 6.10
CA VAL A 82 -9.33 8.83 6.42
C VAL A 82 -9.05 8.87 7.92
N LEU A 83 -7.82 9.18 8.27
CA LEU A 83 -7.43 9.48 9.64
C LEU A 83 -7.36 10.98 9.87
N GLU A 84 -6.82 11.72 8.89
CA GLU A 84 -6.66 13.16 8.97
C GLU A 84 -6.55 13.78 7.58
N ARG A 85 -7.21 14.92 7.37
CA ARG A 85 -7.04 15.74 6.16
C ARG A 85 -6.02 16.83 6.44
N LEU A 86 -4.90 16.75 5.72
CA LEU A 86 -3.81 17.73 5.78
C LEU A 86 -3.96 18.74 4.64
N THR A 87 -3.15 19.79 4.62
CA THR A 87 -3.12 20.73 3.49
C THR A 87 -2.67 19.99 2.22
N ASN A 88 -3.53 19.88 1.21
CA ASN A 88 -3.28 19.24 -0.09
C ASN A 88 -2.91 17.73 -0.02
N SER A 89 -3.12 17.09 1.12
CA SER A 89 -2.87 15.65 1.28
C SER A 89 -3.82 15.03 2.31
N THR A 90 -3.86 13.70 2.37
CA THR A 90 -4.70 12.98 3.32
C THR A 90 -3.88 11.86 3.97
N LEU A 91 -3.89 11.79 5.30
CA LEU A 91 -3.41 10.64 6.05
C LEU A 91 -4.51 9.58 6.08
N VAL A 92 -4.21 8.39 5.63
CA VAL A 92 -5.14 7.28 5.57
C VAL A 92 -4.62 6.04 6.30
N GLU A 93 -5.54 5.28 6.84
CA GLU A 93 -5.33 3.90 7.21
C GLU A 93 -5.76 3.01 6.03
N ALA A 94 -4.89 2.07 5.63
CA ALA A 94 -5.15 1.13 4.55
C ALA A 94 -5.11 -0.31 5.09
N LYS A 95 -6.21 -1.05 4.94
CA LYS A 95 -6.34 -2.45 5.31
C LYS A 95 -6.17 -3.34 4.08
N LEU A 96 -5.20 -4.26 4.15
CA LEU A 96 -4.93 -5.19 3.05
C LEU A 96 -5.70 -6.49 3.22
N TYR A 97 -6.67 -6.76 2.36
CA TYR A 97 -7.35 -8.07 2.25
C TYR A 97 -6.55 -9.05 1.39
N THR A 98 -5.72 -8.53 0.49
CA THR A 98 -4.78 -9.29 -0.34
C THR A 98 -3.37 -8.70 -0.17
N GLY A 99 -2.33 -9.35 -0.71
CA GLY A 99 -0.94 -8.88 -0.59
C GLY A 99 -0.21 -8.99 -1.93
N ARG A 100 -0.55 -8.12 -2.91
CA ARG A 100 0.17 -8.06 -4.17
C ARG A 100 1.33 -7.08 -4.08
N THR A 101 2.33 -7.27 -4.92
CA THR A 101 3.48 -6.36 -5.01
C THR A 101 2.99 -4.93 -5.26
N HIS A 102 3.48 -3.98 -4.46
CA HIS A 102 3.14 -2.55 -4.53
C HIS A 102 1.63 -2.24 -4.41
N GLN A 103 0.83 -3.11 -3.80
CA GLN A 103 -0.62 -3.04 -3.88
C GLN A 103 -1.20 -1.68 -3.45
N ILE A 104 -0.87 -1.19 -2.24
CA ILE A 104 -1.38 0.10 -1.74
C ILE A 104 -0.98 1.23 -2.69
N ARG A 105 0.27 1.25 -3.12
CA ARG A 105 0.86 2.26 -3.99
C ARG A 105 0.13 2.33 -5.33
N VAL A 106 -0.11 1.17 -5.95
CA VAL A 106 -0.81 1.04 -7.24
C VAL A 106 -2.29 1.39 -7.11
N HIS A 107 -2.94 0.93 -6.06
CA HIS A 107 -4.36 1.19 -5.82
C HIS A 107 -4.63 2.67 -5.62
N PHE A 108 -3.88 3.35 -4.76
CA PHE A 108 -4.07 4.79 -4.56
C PHE A 108 -3.71 5.61 -5.80
N LYS A 109 -2.67 5.22 -6.55
CA LYS A 109 -2.42 5.83 -7.87
C LYS A 109 -3.59 5.63 -8.82
N HIS A 110 -4.20 4.44 -8.85
CA HIS A 110 -5.31 4.11 -9.73
C HIS A 110 -6.53 5.00 -9.50
N ILE A 111 -6.84 5.30 -8.24
CA ILE A 111 -7.94 6.20 -7.89
C ILE A 111 -7.57 7.69 -7.92
N GLY A 112 -6.35 8.04 -8.40
CA GLY A 112 -5.92 9.43 -8.59
C GLY A 112 -5.24 10.09 -7.38
N PHE A 113 -5.01 9.34 -6.30
CA PHE A 113 -4.38 9.81 -5.06
C PHE A 113 -3.06 9.09 -4.75
N PRO A 114 -2.01 9.24 -5.57
CA PRO A 114 -0.76 8.51 -5.37
C PRO A 114 -0.12 8.86 -4.02
N LEU A 115 0.68 7.95 -3.47
CA LEU A 115 1.38 8.16 -2.21
C LEU A 115 2.42 9.28 -2.33
N PHE A 116 2.49 10.12 -1.33
CA PHE A 116 3.52 11.15 -1.23
C PHE A 116 4.90 10.51 -1.13
N GLY A 117 5.89 11.05 -1.84
CA GLY A 117 7.26 10.54 -1.88
C GLY A 117 7.47 9.25 -2.68
N ASP A 118 6.45 8.72 -3.36
CA ASP A 118 6.59 7.51 -4.17
C ASP A 118 7.23 7.82 -5.53
N ILE A 119 8.52 7.53 -5.67
CA ILE A 119 9.30 7.81 -6.88
C ILE A 119 8.79 7.00 -8.09
N LEU A 120 8.28 5.77 -7.86
CA LEU A 120 7.84 4.90 -8.96
C LEU A 120 6.45 5.23 -9.49
N TYR A 121 5.58 5.73 -8.61
CA TYR A 121 4.17 5.98 -8.90
C TYR A 121 3.78 7.46 -8.77
N SER A 122 4.78 8.35 -8.66
CA SER A 122 4.59 9.79 -8.56
C SER A 122 3.74 10.36 -9.70
N SER A 123 3.10 11.47 -9.43
CA SER A 123 2.30 12.24 -10.37
C SER A 123 2.61 13.73 -10.22
N LYS A 124 1.98 14.56 -11.08
CA LYS A 124 2.03 16.02 -10.92
C LYS A 124 1.52 16.46 -9.53
N ALA A 125 0.51 15.76 -8.99
CA ALA A 125 -0.04 16.05 -7.66
C ALA A 125 0.99 15.86 -6.54
N THR A 126 1.81 14.78 -6.59
CA THR A 126 2.88 14.56 -5.60
C THR A 126 4.01 15.57 -5.72
N THR A 127 4.35 16.00 -6.93
CA THR A 127 5.34 17.05 -7.17
C THR A 127 4.85 18.40 -6.63
N GLN A 128 3.59 18.75 -6.91
CA GLN A 128 2.98 19.97 -6.41
C GLN A 128 2.93 19.98 -4.88
N LEU A 129 2.53 18.86 -4.26
CA LEU A 129 2.53 18.74 -2.80
C LEU A 129 3.91 18.97 -2.18
N SER A 130 4.98 18.48 -2.79
CA SER A 130 6.35 18.74 -2.35
C SER A 130 6.71 20.21 -2.43
N ASN A 131 6.31 20.88 -3.49
CA ASN A 131 6.58 22.31 -3.68
C ASN A 131 5.81 23.17 -2.66
N ASP A 132 4.51 22.89 -2.48
CA ASP A 132 3.63 23.66 -1.62
C ASP A 132 3.96 23.51 -0.12
N SER A 133 4.35 22.31 0.29
CA SER A 133 4.66 22.01 1.68
C SER A 133 6.10 22.34 2.09
N GLY A 134 7.00 22.53 1.12
CA GLY A 134 8.44 22.62 1.38
C GLY A 134 9.06 21.34 1.93
N VAL A 135 8.30 20.24 1.99
CA VAL A 135 8.74 18.94 2.50
C VAL A 135 9.15 18.04 1.36
N CYS A 136 10.41 17.63 1.35
CA CYS A 136 10.92 16.66 0.40
C CYS A 136 10.88 15.27 1.04
N ALA A 137 9.95 14.42 0.58
CA ALA A 137 9.91 13.03 0.98
C ALA A 137 10.88 12.20 0.13
N THR A 138 11.84 11.56 0.76
CA THR A 138 12.87 10.75 0.09
C THR A 138 12.43 9.32 -0.21
N ARG A 139 11.27 8.92 0.28
CA ARG A 139 10.65 7.61 0.08
C ARG A 139 9.12 7.72 0.09
N GLN A 140 8.44 6.67 -0.36
CA GLN A 140 6.98 6.61 -0.22
C GLN A 140 6.56 6.73 1.26
N MET A 141 5.64 7.62 1.56
CA MET A 141 5.06 7.78 2.89
C MET A 141 4.06 6.63 3.14
N LEU A 142 4.64 5.47 3.46
CA LEU A 142 3.94 4.20 3.72
C LEU A 142 4.60 3.50 4.90
N HIS A 143 3.76 3.12 5.88
CA HIS A 143 4.20 2.46 7.10
C HIS A 143 3.28 1.29 7.47
N ALA A 144 3.85 0.10 7.62
CA ALA A 144 3.13 -1.08 8.13
C ALA A 144 2.87 -0.90 9.63
N ARG A 145 1.69 -0.37 9.98
CA ARG A 145 1.33 0.03 11.34
C ARG A 145 1.03 -1.15 12.24
N LEU A 146 0.34 -2.18 11.68
CA LEU A 146 -0.09 -3.35 12.43
C LEU A 146 0.00 -4.61 11.58
N LEU A 147 0.53 -5.65 12.20
CA LEU A 147 0.52 -7.03 11.70
C LEU A 147 0.01 -7.92 12.84
N SER A 148 -1.19 -8.48 12.69
CA SER A 148 -1.82 -9.33 13.71
C SER A 148 -2.03 -10.74 13.17
N PHE A 149 -1.61 -11.74 13.94
CA PHE A 149 -1.72 -13.16 13.61
C PHE A 149 -1.87 -13.98 14.90
N SER A 150 -2.30 -15.23 14.79
CA SER A 150 -2.37 -16.16 15.92
C SER A 150 -1.03 -16.84 16.15
N HIS A 151 -0.63 -16.93 17.42
CA HIS A 151 0.63 -17.59 17.84
C HIS A 151 0.32 -18.89 18.57
#